data_1a28f627f877aa932cec6c7eb6789e6c
#
_entry.id   1a28f627f877aa932cec6c7eb6789e6c
#
_cell.length_a   1.000
_cell.length_b   1.000
_cell.length_c   1.000
_cell.angle_alpha   90.00
_cell.angle_beta   90.00
_cell.angle_gamma   90.00
#
_symmetry.space_group_name_H-M   'P 1'
#
loop_
_entity.id
_entity.type
_entity.pdbx_description
1 polymer ?
#
loop_
_entity_poly.entity_id
_entity_poly.type
_entity_poly.pdbx_seq_one_letter_code
_entity_poly.pdbx_strand_id
1 'polypeptide(L)'
;MFVLVLTLALAGSRFATESLAAGAFAIGKCGAYGQAYDYAAEKVARAVARRQCKGECTTLTMKRACAALAVDMANPCGAHGYAVKPKISSSLNEATRKCYEFGGKECVIRAWACDAKG
;
A
#
# COMPACT_ATOMS: atom_id res chain seq x y z
N MET A 1 39.80 -7.40 28.42
CA MET A 1 39.87 -6.40 27.52
C MET A 1 39.35 -6.76 26.20
N PHE A 2 39.75 -7.76 25.61
CA PHE A 2 39.33 -8.09 24.31
C PHE A 2 37.90 -8.43 24.19
N VAL A 3 37.34 -8.89 25.24
CA VAL A 3 35.97 -9.32 25.23
C VAL A 3 34.98 -8.24 24.89
N LEU A 4 35.33 -7.05 25.22
CA LEU A 4 34.44 -5.94 24.98
C LEU A 4 34.14 -5.71 23.53
N VAL A 5 35.07 -5.98 22.71
CA VAL A 5 34.90 -5.73 21.32
C VAL A 5 33.86 -6.63 20.71
N LEU A 6 33.80 -7.84 21.20
CA LEU A 6 32.85 -8.77 20.65
C LEU A 6 31.41 -8.41 20.88
N THR A 7 31.17 -7.81 21.99
CA THR A 7 29.80 -7.49 22.29
C THR A 7 29.25 -6.43 21.37
N LEU A 8 30.09 -5.56 20.96
CA LEU A 8 29.63 -4.50 20.07
C LEU A 8 29.19 -5.02 18.74
N ALA A 9 29.89 -6.01 18.28
CA ALA A 9 29.58 -6.56 16.98
C ALA A 9 28.19 -7.18 16.98
N LEU A 10 27.84 -7.78 18.07
CA LEU A 10 26.54 -8.40 18.14
C LEU A 10 25.41 -7.41 18.13
N ALA A 11 25.60 -6.31 18.78
CA ALA A 11 24.57 -5.33 18.84
C ALA A 11 24.24 -4.78 17.49
N GLY A 12 25.21 -4.64 16.65
CA GLY A 12 24.98 -4.11 15.33
C GLY A 12 24.15 -4.98 14.45
N SER A 13 24.31 -6.27 14.55
CA SER A 13 23.61 -7.12 13.63
C SER A 13 22.12 -7.19 13.90
N ARG A 14 21.69 -6.74 15.07
CA ARG A 14 20.31 -6.81 15.32
C ARG A 14 19.50 -5.83 14.57
N PHE A 15 19.98 -4.71 14.22
CA PHE A 15 19.21 -3.73 13.54
C PHE A 15 18.86 -4.09 12.14
N ALA A 16 19.63 -4.91 11.54
CA ALA A 16 19.40 -5.20 10.15
C ALA A 16 18.14 -5.99 9.91
N THR A 17 17.59 -6.59 10.93
CA THR A 17 16.49 -7.46 10.68
C THR A 17 15.14 -6.87 10.77
N GLU A 18 15.02 -5.58 11.12
CA GLU A 18 13.79 -5.12 11.29
C GLU A 18 13.38 -4.22 10.40
N SER A 19 12.85 -4.21 9.50
CA SER A 19 12.57 -3.10 8.98
C SER A 19 11.94 -3.03 7.69
N LEU A 20 11.88 -3.53 6.80
CA LEU A 20 11.36 -3.35 5.48
C LEU A 20 9.97 -3.92 5.39
N ALA A 21 9.08 -3.36 6.15
CA ALA A 21 7.74 -3.88 6.17
C ALA A 21 6.68 -2.79 6.20
N ALA A 22 7.04 -1.61 5.74
CA ALA A 22 6.08 -0.53 5.70
C ALA A 22 5.73 -0.18 4.27
N GLY A 23 4.46 -0.05 3.99
CA GLY A 23 3.99 0.33 2.68
C GLY A 23 2.81 1.26 2.78
N ALA A 24 2.48 1.90 1.68
CA ALA A 24 1.35 2.80 1.60
C ALA A 24 0.79 2.80 0.18
N PHE A 25 -0.50 3.07 0.10
CA PHE A 25 -1.19 3.14 -1.17
C PHE A 25 -1.96 4.45 -1.16
N ALA A 26 -1.83 5.23 -2.20
CA ALA A 26 -2.52 6.51 -2.31
C ALA A 26 -3.58 6.43 -3.38
N ILE A 27 -4.71 7.05 -3.12
CA ILE A 27 -5.86 6.99 -4.00
C ILE A 27 -6.37 8.40 -4.25
N GLY A 28 -6.50 8.76 -5.50
CA GLY A 28 -7.00 10.05 -5.91
C GLY A 28 -8.18 9.93 -6.83
N LYS A 29 -8.50 11.01 -7.52
CA LYS A 29 -9.63 11.04 -8.42
C LYS A 29 -9.29 10.46 -9.77
N CYS A 30 -10.28 9.98 -10.46
CA CYS A 30 -10.15 9.53 -11.85
C CYS A 30 -9.10 8.46 -12.05
N GLY A 31 -8.98 7.57 -11.08
CA GLY A 31 -8.04 6.47 -11.18
C GLY A 31 -6.61 6.80 -10.82
N ALA A 32 -6.38 7.99 -10.28
CA ALA A 32 -5.03 8.34 -9.81
C ALA A 32 -4.65 7.48 -8.62
N TYR A 33 -3.41 7.04 -8.57
CA TYR A 33 -2.94 6.25 -7.45
C TYR A 33 -1.43 6.34 -7.32
N GLY A 34 -0.93 5.90 -6.18
CA GLY A 34 0.48 5.77 -5.94
C GLY A 34 0.71 4.61 -4.99
N GLN A 35 1.88 4.04 -5.02
CA GLN A 35 2.16 2.91 -4.16
C GLN A 35 3.62 2.87 -3.75
N ALA A 36 3.85 2.38 -2.54
CA ALA A 36 5.19 2.25 -1.99
C ALA A 36 5.19 1.04 -1.07
N TYR A 37 6.25 0.26 -1.11
CA TYR A 37 6.35 -0.91 -0.26
C TYR A 37 7.80 -1.20 0.06
N ASP A 38 8.00 -1.99 1.10
CA ASP A 38 9.32 -2.36 1.58
C ASP A 38 10.16 -1.17 2.07
N TYR A 39 9.50 -0.21 2.68
CA TYR A 39 10.21 0.89 3.31
C TYR A 39 10.37 0.63 4.79
N ALA A 40 11.34 1.26 5.39
CA ALA A 40 11.59 1.09 6.82
C ALA A 40 10.60 1.85 7.68
N ALA A 41 10.04 2.94 7.18
CA ALA A 41 9.14 3.76 7.96
C ALA A 41 7.85 4.05 7.21
N GLU A 42 6.73 3.96 7.92
CA GLU A 42 5.43 4.27 7.34
C GLU A 42 5.34 5.67 6.79
N LYS A 43 5.92 6.61 7.50
CA LYS A 43 5.88 7.99 7.08
C LYS A 43 6.52 8.18 5.71
N VAL A 44 7.63 7.52 5.47
CA VAL A 44 8.32 7.62 4.20
C VAL A 44 7.51 6.94 3.11
N ALA A 45 6.95 5.77 3.41
CA ALA A 45 6.13 5.06 2.43
C ALA A 45 4.94 5.91 2.01
N ARG A 46 4.27 6.55 2.96
CA ARG A 46 3.13 7.40 2.64
C ARG A 46 3.54 8.59 1.77
N ALA A 47 4.69 9.18 2.06
CA ALA A 47 5.15 10.31 1.27
C ALA A 47 5.46 9.88 -0.16
N VAL A 48 6.07 8.72 -0.34
CA VAL A 48 6.38 8.22 -1.67
C VAL A 48 5.11 7.92 -2.45
N ALA A 49 4.15 7.25 -1.82
CA ALA A 49 2.90 6.92 -2.48
C ALA A 49 2.15 8.20 -2.88
N ARG A 50 2.13 9.18 -1.98
CA ARG A 50 1.42 10.41 -2.26
C ARG A 50 2.05 11.17 -3.42
N ARG A 51 3.37 11.18 -3.52
CA ARG A 51 4.03 11.87 -4.62
C ARG A 51 3.71 11.27 -5.98
N GLN A 52 3.45 9.98 -6.03
CA GLN A 52 3.09 9.34 -7.28
C GLN A 52 1.66 9.58 -7.69
N CYS A 53 0.83 9.92 -6.74
CA CYS A 53 -0.60 10.09 -6.97
C CYS A 53 -0.89 11.53 -7.33
N LYS A 54 -1.57 11.77 -8.44
CA LYS A 54 -1.84 13.13 -8.86
C LYS A 54 -3.01 13.75 -8.13
N GLY A 55 -2.86 15.00 -7.74
CA GLY A 55 -3.91 15.75 -7.08
C GLY A 55 -3.95 15.44 -5.59
N GLU A 56 -5.10 15.66 -5.01
CA GLU A 56 -5.28 15.37 -3.60
C GLU A 56 -5.57 13.91 -3.42
N CYS A 57 -4.74 13.21 -2.72
CA CYS A 57 -4.89 11.77 -2.57
C CYS A 57 -4.96 11.37 -1.11
N THR A 58 -5.76 10.36 -0.85
CA THR A 58 -5.85 9.77 0.48
C THR A 58 -4.86 8.63 0.55
N THR A 59 -4.11 8.54 1.63
CA THR A 59 -3.15 7.44 1.77
C THR A 59 -3.64 6.42 2.76
N LEU A 60 -3.34 5.16 2.44
CA LEU A 60 -3.66 4.03 3.30
C LEU A 60 -2.37 3.31 3.61
N THR A 61 -2.24 2.85 4.84
CA THR A 61 -1.05 2.10 5.22
C THR A 61 -1.23 0.63 4.87
N MET A 62 -0.18 0.03 4.32
CA MET A 62 -0.16 -1.40 4.08
C MET A 62 0.88 -1.97 5.03
N LYS A 63 0.46 -2.85 5.95
CA LYS A 63 1.37 -3.45 6.86
C LYS A 63 1.13 -4.93 6.79
N ARG A 64 1.97 -5.64 6.07
CA ARG A 64 1.79 -7.05 5.79
C ARG A 64 0.42 -7.26 5.18
N ALA A 65 0.11 -6.43 4.22
CA ALA A 65 -1.22 -6.44 3.63
C ALA A 65 -1.13 -6.00 2.19
N CYS A 66 -2.23 -6.20 1.48
CA CYS A 66 -2.34 -5.83 0.09
C CYS A 66 -3.43 -4.79 -0.07
N ALA A 67 -3.19 -3.80 -0.91
CA ALA A 67 -4.19 -2.80 -1.23
C ALA A 67 -4.62 -2.98 -2.68
N ALA A 68 -5.86 -2.62 -2.96
CA ALA A 68 -6.39 -2.67 -4.31
C ALA A 68 -7.31 -1.50 -4.56
N LEU A 69 -7.33 -1.04 -5.80
CA LEU A 69 -8.21 0.04 -6.24
C LEU A 69 -8.96 -0.43 -7.48
N ALA A 70 -10.28 -0.33 -7.45
CA ALA A 70 -11.12 -0.62 -8.59
C ALA A 70 -11.79 0.67 -9.03
N VAL A 71 -11.90 0.88 -10.33
CA VAL A 71 -12.56 2.05 -10.88
C VAL A 71 -13.57 1.63 -11.92
N ASP A 72 -14.57 2.47 -12.11
CA ASP A 72 -15.59 2.24 -13.10
C ASP A 72 -15.07 2.70 -14.46
N MET A 73 -14.85 1.77 -15.36
CA MET A 73 -14.33 2.12 -16.68
C MET A 73 -15.32 2.91 -17.51
N ALA A 74 -16.58 2.82 -17.20
CA ALA A 74 -17.57 3.63 -17.92
C ALA A 74 -17.43 5.09 -17.52
N ASN A 75 -16.91 5.35 -16.33
CA ASN A 75 -16.71 6.72 -15.85
C ASN A 75 -15.61 6.73 -14.81
N PRO A 76 -14.35 6.77 -15.23
CA PRO A 76 -13.23 6.67 -14.29
C PRO A 76 -13.19 7.73 -13.20
N CYS A 77 -13.86 8.87 -13.42
CA CYS A 77 -13.93 9.88 -12.39
C CYS A 77 -15.14 9.74 -11.50
N GLY A 78 -15.90 8.69 -11.69
CA GLY A 78 -17.08 8.43 -10.87
C GLY A 78 -16.80 7.41 -9.79
N ALA A 79 -17.58 6.33 -9.77
CA ALA A 79 -17.48 5.35 -8.71
C ALA A 79 -16.13 4.67 -8.68
N HIS A 80 -15.65 4.39 -7.48
CA HIS A 80 -14.44 3.60 -7.30
C HIS A 80 -14.53 2.92 -5.95
N GLY A 81 -13.68 1.93 -5.74
CA GLY A 81 -13.64 1.23 -4.47
C GLY A 81 -12.21 0.84 -4.16
N TYR A 82 -11.87 0.72 -2.89
CA TYR A 82 -10.56 0.30 -2.52
C TYR A 82 -10.62 -0.49 -1.22
N ALA A 83 -9.57 -1.26 -0.98
CA ALA A 83 -9.52 -2.07 0.22
C ALA A 83 -8.08 -2.43 0.56
N VAL A 84 -7.82 -2.61 1.84
CA VAL A 84 -6.53 -3.11 2.32
C VAL A 84 -6.84 -4.34 3.16
N LYS A 85 -6.38 -5.48 2.73
CA LYS A 85 -6.63 -6.76 3.40
C LYS A 85 -5.34 -7.57 3.44
N PRO A 86 -5.23 -8.52 4.35
CA PRO A 86 -4.01 -9.34 4.41
C PRO A 86 -3.76 -10.13 3.14
N LYS A 87 -4.80 -10.57 2.45
CA LYS A 87 -4.63 -11.34 1.22
C LYS A 87 -5.03 -10.55 0.01
N ILE A 88 -4.27 -10.71 -1.06
CA ILE A 88 -4.54 -9.97 -2.28
C ILE A 88 -5.93 -10.31 -2.85
N SER A 89 -6.33 -11.56 -2.81
CA SER A 89 -7.64 -11.93 -3.35
C SER A 89 -8.76 -11.22 -2.61
N SER A 90 -8.63 -11.08 -1.31
CA SER A 90 -9.64 -10.37 -0.52
C SER A 90 -9.67 -8.89 -0.86
N SER A 91 -8.50 -8.29 -1.07
CA SER A 91 -8.44 -6.88 -1.43
C SER A 91 -9.06 -6.62 -2.79
N LEU A 92 -8.76 -7.48 -3.75
CA LEU A 92 -9.32 -7.33 -5.09
C LEU A 92 -10.83 -7.46 -5.08
N ASN A 93 -11.34 -8.45 -4.37
CA ASN A 93 -12.77 -8.67 -4.29
C ASN A 93 -13.49 -7.52 -3.60
N GLU A 94 -12.93 -7.08 -2.49
CA GLU A 94 -13.55 -6.02 -1.72
C GLU A 94 -13.54 -4.69 -2.48
N ALA A 95 -12.43 -4.37 -3.13
CA ALA A 95 -12.35 -3.14 -3.90
C ALA A 95 -13.37 -3.14 -5.03
N THR A 96 -13.48 -4.27 -5.73
CA THR A 96 -14.43 -4.38 -6.83
C THR A 96 -15.86 -4.26 -6.33
N ARG A 97 -16.17 -4.95 -5.22
CA ARG A 97 -17.50 -4.89 -4.66
C ARG A 97 -17.89 -3.46 -4.26
N LYS A 98 -16.97 -2.76 -3.64
CA LYS A 98 -17.24 -1.39 -3.23
C LYS A 98 -17.47 -0.46 -4.40
N CYS A 99 -16.72 -0.66 -5.47
CA CYS A 99 -16.92 0.13 -6.67
C CYS A 99 -18.34 -0.02 -7.19
N TYR A 100 -18.86 -1.25 -7.22
CA TYR A 100 -20.23 -1.47 -7.66
C TYR A 100 -21.23 -0.92 -6.65
N GLU A 101 -20.93 -1.02 -5.36
CA GLU A 101 -21.82 -0.47 -4.35
C GLU A 101 -21.97 1.03 -4.47
N PHE A 102 -20.94 1.71 -4.92
CA PHE A 102 -21.00 3.14 -5.10
C PHE A 102 -21.54 3.55 -6.46
N GLY A 103 -22.09 2.62 -7.19
CA GLY A 103 -22.76 2.94 -8.44
C GLY A 103 -21.99 2.65 -9.70
N GLY A 104 -20.87 1.97 -9.60
CA GLY A 104 -20.09 1.63 -10.78
C GLY A 104 -20.82 0.64 -11.67
N LYS A 105 -20.55 0.70 -12.96
CA LYS A 105 -21.18 -0.17 -13.93
C LYS A 105 -20.20 -1.14 -14.57
N GLU A 106 -18.96 -0.72 -14.70
CA GLU A 106 -17.93 -1.59 -15.26
C GLU A 106 -16.70 -1.47 -14.39
N CYS A 107 -16.74 -2.01 -13.21
CA CYS A 107 -15.65 -1.87 -12.26
C CYS A 107 -14.54 -2.86 -12.54
N VAL A 108 -13.33 -2.35 -12.72
CA VAL A 108 -12.16 -3.18 -12.95
C VAL A 108 -11.05 -2.75 -12.01
N ILE A 109 -10.13 -3.65 -11.75
CA ILE A 109 -8.98 -3.34 -10.89
C ILE A 109 -8.04 -2.43 -11.65
N ARG A 110 -7.83 -1.27 -11.10
CA ARG A 110 -6.92 -0.28 -11.66
C ARG A 110 -5.49 -0.52 -11.21
N ALA A 111 -5.31 -0.86 -9.94
CA ALA A 111 -3.98 -1.05 -9.38
C ALA A 111 -4.07 -1.86 -8.10
N TRP A 112 -2.98 -2.52 -7.75
CA TRP A 112 -2.87 -3.22 -6.49
C TRP A 112 -1.39 -3.34 -6.11
N ALA A 113 -1.14 -3.51 -4.84
CA ALA A 113 0.21 -3.66 -4.33
C ALA A 113 0.16 -4.38 -2.99
N CYS A 114 1.20 -5.11 -2.69
CA CYS A 114 1.32 -5.79 -1.41
C CYS A 114 2.60 -5.37 -0.73
N ASP A 115 2.57 -5.31 0.58
CA ASP A 115 3.74 -4.98 1.36
C ASP A 115 4.21 -6.22 2.11
N ALA A 116 5.47 -6.55 1.99
CA ALA A 116 6.11 -7.64 2.72
C ALA A 116 5.32 -8.90 2.72
N LYS A 117 5.06 -9.42 1.61
CA LYS A 117 4.41 -10.64 1.57
C LYS A 117 3.05 -10.64 2.05
N GLY A 118 2.29 -9.74 1.77
CA GLY A 118 0.89 -9.67 2.11
C GLY A 118 0.06 -10.80 1.56
#